data_2019ecffb2037feb2056d9934ef8b58d
#
_entry.id   2019ecffb2037feb2056d9934ef8b58d
#
_cell.length_a   1.000
_cell.length_b   1.000
_cell.length_c   1.000
_cell.angle_alpha   90.00
_cell.angle_beta   90.00
_cell.angle_gamma   90.00
#
_symmetry.space_group_name_H-M   'P 1'
#
loop_
_entity.id
_entity.type
_entity.pdbx_description
1 polymer ?
#
loop_
_entity_poly.entity_id
_entity_poly.type
_entity_poly.pdbx_seq_one_letter_code
_entity_poly.pdbx_strand_id
1 'polypeptide(L)'
;MAPLLELKNVSKAFGGLQVISNLDLHVNEHEIVSVIGPNGAGKTTLFNLVTGVYTPEEGDILFEGESIVGLPPNKITRRGIARTFQTLRLFLNMTVKENVMAAAYGHTRAGIVRSVLRTRGMRREEREISALAEEKLAFFGQRLAGYRHDQQAYSLSYANRRRLEIARAMATNARLLLLDEPAAGMNPHETHEITELIGKLRDEAGYSILVIEHDMHVVEGISDRVIALDHGLKIAEGSFDEVATHPLVVEAYLGVRAEAEEAV
;
A
#
# COMPACT_ATOMS: atom_id res chain seq x y z
N MET A 1 21.14 -3.84 -7.96
CA MET A 1 20.76 -4.31 -6.60
C MET A 1 19.62 -5.29 -6.74
N ALA A 2 19.43 -6.22 -5.81
CA ALA A 2 18.23 -7.07 -5.84
C ALA A 2 17.00 -6.21 -5.49
N PRO A 3 15.83 -6.44 -6.10
CA PRO A 3 14.62 -5.70 -5.79
C PRO A 3 14.13 -6.02 -4.36
N LEU A 4 13.43 -5.07 -3.73
CA LEU A 4 12.85 -5.24 -2.40
C LEU A 4 11.66 -6.22 -2.46
N LEU A 5 10.79 -6.07 -3.47
CA LEU A 5 9.69 -6.98 -3.77
C LEU A 5 9.86 -7.49 -5.21
N GLU A 6 9.66 -8.78 -5.44
CA GLU A 6 9.73 -9.39 -6.77
C GLU A 6 8.65 -10.47 -6.91
N LEU A 7 7.84 -10.36 -7.95
CA LEU A 7 6.89 -11.38 -8.38
C LEU A 7 7.47 -12.06 -9.62
N LYS A 8 7.48 -13.40 -9.64
CA LYS A 8 8.00 -14.21 -10.73
C LYS A 8 6.93 -15.15 -11.26
N ASN A 9 6.47 -14.91 -12.47
CA ASN A 9 5.46 -15.72 -13.17
C ASN A 9 4.23 -16.01 -12.30
N VAL A 10 3.76 -15.01 -11.54
CA VAL A 10 2.66 -15.18 -10.59
C VAL A 10 1.35 -15.31 -11.32
N SER A 11 0.61 -16.39 -11.03
CA SER A 11 -0.71 -16.66 -11.61
C SER A 11 -1.74 -16.94 -10.52
N LYS A 12 -3.00 -16.49 -10.75
CA LYS A 12 -4.13 -16.70 -9.86
C LYS A 12 -5.44 -16.81 -10.61
N ALA A 13 -6.18 -17.89 -10.36
CA ALA A 13 -7.54 -18.08 -10.87
C ALA A 13 -8.55 -18.23 -9.72
N PHE A 14 -9.81 -17.97 -10.01
CA PHE A 14 -10.96 -18.20 -9.12
C PHE A 14 -12.06 -18.90 -9.92
N GLY A 15 -12.39 -20.15 -9.52
CA GLY A 15 -13.46 -20.92 -10.18
C GLY A 15 -13.26 -21.06 -11.70
N GLY A 16 -12.00 -21.17 -12.15
CA GLY A 16 -11.64 -21.28 -13.58
C GLY A 16 -11.46 -19.94 -14.31
N LEU A 17 -11.80 -18.81 -13.68
CA LEU A 17 -11.51 -17.48 -14.23
C LEU A 17 -10.10 -17.05 -13.87
N GLN A 18 -9.22 -16.90 -14.87
CA GLN A 18 -7.87 -16.36 -14.69
C GLN A 18 -7.96 -14.87 -14.39
N VAL A 19 -7.44 -14.45 -13.20
CA VAL A 19 -7.49 -13.07 -12.74
C VAL A 19 -6.11 -12.41 -12.76
N ILE A 20 -5.05 -13.19 -12.57
CA ILE A 20 -3.65 -12.79 -12.78
C ILE A 20 -2.99 -13.91 -13.57
N SER A 21 -2.26 -13.58 -14.62
CA SER A 21 -1.61 -14.55 -15.51
C SER A 21 -0.15 -14.19 -15.75
N ASN A 22 0.77 -15.06 -15.31
CA ASN A 22 2.21 -14.95 -15.52
C ASN A 22 2.76 -13.54 -15.25
N LEU A 23 2.34 -12.95 -14.13
CA LEU A 23 2.72 -11.59 -13.78
C LEU A 23 4.15 -11.55 -13.22
N ASP A 24 5.02 -10.82 -13.92
CA ASP A 24 6.33 -10.40 -13.45
C ASP A 24 6.28 -8.90 -13.06
N LEU A 25 6.65 -8.60 -11.83
CA LEU A 25 6.67 -7.25 -11.29
C LEU A 25 7.77 -7.15 -10.23
N HIS A 26 8.43 -6.00 -10.14
CA HIS A 26 9.35 -5.75 -9.03
C HIS A 26 9.17 -4.32 -8.48
N VAL A 27 9.62 -4.11 -7.26
CA VAL A 27 9.75 -2.81 -6.60
C VAL A 27 11.13 -2.74 -5.99
N ASN A 28 11.90 -1.71 -6.31
CA ASN A 28 13.22 -1.48 -5.74
C ASN A 28 13.12 -0.75 -4.40
N GLU A 29 14.22 -0.67 -3.65
CA GLU A 29 14.29 0.18 -2.46
C GLU A 29 14.12 1.65 -2.86
N HIS A 30 13.33 2.37 -2.05
CA HIS A 30 13.05 3.81 -2.24
C HIS A 30 12.41 4.15 -3.60
N GLU A 31 11.66 3.22 -4.17
CA GLU A 31 10.94 3.40 -5.43
C GLU A 31 9.44 3.52 -5.17
N ILE A 32 8.75 4.40 -5.91
CA ILE A 32 7.29 4.44 -6.01
C ILE A 32 6.89 3.81 -7.35
N VAL A 33 6.25 2.65 -7.27
CA VAL A 33 5.67 1.97 -8.43
C VAL A 33 4.15 2.11 -8.38
N SER A 34 3.56 2.68 -9.43
CA SER A 34 2.11 2.76 -9.57
C SER A 34 1.58 1.62 -10.43
N VAL A 35 0.49 1.00 -10.00
CA VAL A 35 -0.26 0.00 -10.75
C VAL A 35 -1.58 0.60 -11.20
N ILE A 36 -1.73 0.75 -12.51
CA ILE A 36 -2.94 1.29 -13.13
C ILE A 36 -3.67 0.21 -13.95
N GLY A 37 -4.88 0.50 -14.38
CA GLY A 37 -5.67 -0.39 -15.22
C GLY A 37 -7.17 -0.24 -14.96
N PRO A 38 -8.04 -0.72 -15.85
CA PRO A 38 -9.48 -0.65 -15.69
C PRO A 38 -9.98 -1.47 -14.48
N ASN A 39 -11.26 -1.30 -14.16
CA ASN A 39 -11.91 -2.12 -13.15
C ASN A 39 -11.91 -3.60 -13.59
N GLY A 40 -11.54 -4.49 -12.66
CA GLY A 40 -11.41 -5.92 -13.00
C GLY A 40 -10.05 -6.33 -13.57
N ALA A 41 -9.10 -5.41 -13.79
CA ALA A 41 -7.77 -5.73 -14.32
C ALA A 41 -6.91 -6.62 -13.39
N GLY A 42 -7.33 -6.89 -12.15
CA GLY A 42 -6.58 -7.74 -11.21
C GLY A 42 -5.80 -6.99 -10.13
N LYS A 43 -5.83 -5.65 -10.09
CA LYS A 43 -5.06 -4.81 -9.16
C LYS A 43 -5.25 -5.19 -7.68
N THR A 44 -6.48 -5.29 -7.22
CA THR A 44 -6.79 -5.70 -5.83
C THR A 44 -6.35 -7.14 -5.54
N THR A 45 -6.43 -8.03 -6.54
CA THR A 45 -5.94 -9.41 -6.42
C THR A 45 -4.43 -9.43 -6.28
N LEU A 46 -3.70 -8.60 -7.01
CA LEU A 46 -2.25 -8.41 -6.84
C LEU A 46 -1.92 -8.04 -5.39
N PHE A 47 -2.58 -7.04 -4.81
CA PHE A 47 -2.36 -6.65 -3.41
C PHE A 47 -2.71 -7.78 -2.42
N ASN A 48 -3.77 -8.55 -2.70
CA ASN A 48 -4.15 -9.70 -1.87
C ASN A 48 -3.12 -10.83 -1.94
N LEU A 49 -2.47 -11.04 -3.08
CA LEU A 49 -1.38 -12.00 -3.24
C LEU A 49 -0.14 -11.56 -2.45
N VAL A 50 0.30 -10.31 -2.63
CA VAL A 50 1.48 -9.76 -1.92
C VAL A 50 1.28 -9.75 -0.40
N THR A 51 0.04 -9.57 0.07
CA THR A 51 -0.27 -9.54 1.52
C THR A 51 -0.66 -10.90 2.09
N GLY A 52 -0.63 -11.98 1.30
CA GLY A 52 -0.92 -13.34 1.76
C GLY A 52 -2.38 -13.60 2.10
N VAL A 53 -3.30 -12.73 1.66
CA VAL A 53 -4.75 -12.98 1.71
C VAL A 53 -5.12 -14.07 0.73
N TYR A 54 -4.46 -14.09 -0.43
CA TYR A 54 -4.53 -15.17 -1.41
C TYR A 54 -3.15 -15.79 -1.60
N THR A 55 -3.14 -17.07 -1.91
CA THR A 55 -1.92 -17.79 -2.35
C THR A 55 -1.96 -17.89 -3.88
N PRO A 56 -0.86 -17.59 -4.58
CA PRO A 56 -0.78 -17.84 -6.02
C PRO A 56 -0.89 -19.34 -6.30
N GLU A 57 -1.34 -19.69 -7.51
CA GLU A 57 -1.38 -21.07 -8.00
C GLU A 57 -0.06 -21.45 -8.66
N GLU A 58 0.59 -20.46 -9.27
CA GLU A 58 1.90 -20.62 -9.92
C GLU A 58 2.75 -19.39 -9.62
N GLY A 59 4.07 -19.57 -9.75
CA GLY A 59 5.06 -18.53 -9.55
C GLY A 59 5.45 -18.34 -8.09
N ASP A 60 6.24 -17.31 -7.84
CA ASP A 60 6.74 -16.98 -6.50
C ASP A 60 6.68 -15.48 -6.24
N ILE A 61 6.58 -15.12 -4.96
CA ILE A 61 6.61 -13.74 -4.48
C ILE A 61 7.74 -13.65 -3.48
N LEU A 62 8.76 -12.88 -3.82
CA LEU A 62 9.95 -12.69 -3.00
C LEU A 62 9.95 -11.31 -2.36
N PHE A 63 10.22 -11.25 -1.07
CA PHE A 63 10.48 -10.02 -0.35
C PHE A 63 11.88 -10.11 0.27
N GLU A 64 12.76 -9.15 -0.06
CA GLU A 64 14.18 -9.19 0.31
C GLU A 64 14.87 -10.50 -0.14
N GLY A 65 14.47 -11.03 -1.29
CA GLY A 65 14.99 -12.27 -1.84
C GLY A 65 14.46 -13.56 -1.19
N GLU A 66 13.60 -13.47 -0.18
CA GLU A 66 12.98 -14.62 0.48
C GLU A 66 11.52 -14.78 0.06
N SER A 67 11.10 -16.01 -0.25
CA SER A 67 9.70 -16.29 -0.59
C SER A 67 8.78 -16.01 0.58
N ILE A 68 7.66 -15.31 0.27
CA ILE A 68 6.57 -15.02 1.21
C ILE A 68 5.31 -15.80 0.89
N VAL A 69 5.33 -16.64 -0.15
CA VAL A 69 4.19 -17.47 -0.55
C VAL A 69 3.79 -18.42 0.58
N GLY A 70 2.49 -18.49 0.86
CA GLY A 70 1.94 -19.33 1.93
C GLY A 70 2.13 -18.78 3.35
N LEU A 71 2.79 -17.63 3.52
CA LEU A 71 2.84 -16.95 4.80
C LEU A 71 1.49 -16.26 5.09
N PRO A 72 0.95 -16.34 6.32
CA PRO A 72 -0.24 -15.60 6.68
C PRO A 72 0.04 -14.08 6.78
N PRO A 73 -0.98 -13.21 6.58
CA PRO A 73 -0.82 -11.75 6.53
C PRO A 73 -0.05 -11.14 7.71
N ASN A 74 -0.26 -11.65 8.91
CA ASN A 74 0.43 -11.14 10.10
C ASN A 74 1.94 -11.44 10.11
N LYS A 75 2.40 -12.50 9.43
CA LYS A 75 3.83 -12.78 9.25
C LYS A 75 4.42 -11.90 8.15
N ILE A 76 3.69 -11.65 7.08
CA ILE A 76 4.09 -10.74 6.00
C ILE A 76 4.25 -9.32 6.53
N THR A 77 3.29 -8.84 7.34
CA THR A 77 3.41 -7.53 8.00
C THR A 77 4.66 -7.46 8.89
N ARG A 78 4.96 -8.51 9.64
CA ARG A 78 6.19 -8.56 10.48
C ARG A 78 7.48 -8.61 9.67
N ARG A 79 7.45 -9.02 8.42
CA ARG A 79 8.60 -8.96 7.51
C ARG A 79 8.83 -7.56 6.94
N GLY A 80 7.86 -6.65 7.07
CA GLY A 80 8.03 -5.27 6.64
C GLY A 80 7.14 -4.84 5.48
N ILE A 81 6.05 -5.55 5.19
CA ILE A 81 5.05 -5.14 4.21
C ILE A 81 3.79 -4.68 4.94
N ALA A 82 3.39 -3.43 4.77
CA ALA A 82 2.13 -2.91 5.31
C ALA A 82 1.20 -2.45 4.19
N ARG A 83 -0.11 -2.57 4.41
CA ARG A 83 -1.14 -2.17 3.44
C ARG A 83 -2.16 -1.26 4.07
N THR A 84 -2.55 -0.21 3.35
CA THR A 84 -3.80 0.51 3.55
C THR A 84 -4.91 -0.17 2.75
N PHE A 85 -6.16 0.15 3.02
CA PHE A 85 -7.30 -0.45 2.34
C PHE A 85 -8.14 0.63 1.67
N GLN A 86 -8.80 0.31 0.56
CA GLN A 86 -9.74 1.21 -0.11
C GLN A 86 -10.82 1.71 0.86
N THR A 87 -11.41 0.81 1.65
CA THR A 87 -12.30 1.19 2.75
C THR A 87 -11.49 1.37 4.03
N LEU A 88 -11.56 2.56 4.64
CA LEU A 88 -10.82 2.90 5.85
C LEU A 88 -11.09 1.92 7.00
N ARG A 89 -10.03 1.33 7.54
CA ARG A 89 -10.09 0.37 8.66
C ARG A 89 -9.50 0.97 9.93
N LEU A 90 -10.16 2.00 10.46
CA LEU A 90 -9.77 2.66 11.71
C LEU A 90 -10.62 2.21 12.89
N PHE A 91 -10.02 2.23 14.06
CA PHE A 91 -10.75 2.13 15.32
C PHE A 91 -11.35 3.49 15.65
N LEU A 92 -12.58 3.76 15.15
CA LEU A 92 -13.19 5.09 15.19
C LEU A 92 -13.38 5.64 16.62
N ASN A 93 -13.63 4.77 17.60
CA ASN A 93 -13.80 5.13 19.01
C ASN A 93 -12.49 5.22 19.81
N MET A 94 -11.34 4.96 19.16
CA MET A 94 -10.02 5.18 19.74
C MET A 94 -9.49 6.54 19.31
N THR A 95 -8.58 7.10 20.11
CA THR A 95 -7.89 8.34 19.74
C THR A 95 -6.97 8.14 18.54
N VAL A 96 -6.55 9.23 17.92
CA VAL A 96 -5.56 9.25 16.84
C VAL A 96 -4.31 8.49 17.26
N LYS A 97 -3.76 8.81 18.44
CA LYS A 97 -2.56 8.17 18.97
C LYS A 97 -2.78 6.69 19.25
N GLU A 98 -3.89 6.31 19.90
CA GLU A 98 -4.19 4.91 20.20
C GLU A 98 -4.34 4.06 18.93
N ASN A 99 -4.88 4.63 17.83
CA ASN A 99 -4.93 3.96 16.55
C ASN A 99 -3.54 3.57 16.04
N VAL A 100 -2.57 4.48 16.14
CA VAL A 100 -1.19 4.21 15.70
C VAL A 100 -0.49 3.25 16.65
N MET A 101 -0.66 3.43 17.98
CA MET A 101 -0.15 2.50 18.98
C MET A 101 -0.65 1.08 18.75
N ALA A 102 -1.94 0.90 18.41
CA ALA A 102 -2.53 -0.42 18.15
C ALA A 102 -1.81 -1.17 17.01
N ALA A 103 -1.34 -0.45 15.97
CA ALA A 103 -0.57 -1.05 14.89
C ALA A 103 0.85 -1.45 15.35
N ALA A 104 1.50 -0.64 16.17
CA ALA A 104 2.83 -0.92 16.70
C ALA A 104 2.87 -2.15 17.65
N TYR A 105 1.76 -2.45 18.33
CA TYR A 105 1.66 -3.66 19.17
C TYR A 105 1.85 -4.97 18.40
N GLY A 106 1.67 -4.99 17.09
CA GLY A 106 1.92 -6.16 16.24
C GLY A 106 3.35 -6.73 16.33
N HIS A 107 4.31 -5.92 16.77
CA HIS A 107 5.72 -6.28 16.94
C HIS A 107 6.13 -6.57 18.38
N THR A 108 5.23 -6.42 19.35
CA THR A 108 5.56 -6.63 20.77
C THR A 108 5.68 -8.11 21.11
N ARG A 109 6.52 -8.39 22.14
CA ARG A 109 6.70 -9.73 22.70
C ARG A 109 5.90 -9.95 23.97
N ALA A 110 5.08 -8.98 24.38
CA ALA A 110 4.32 -9.07 25.62
C ALA A 110 3.19 -10.10 25.48
N GLY A 111 3.34 -11.23 26.14
CA GLY A 111 2.26 -12.20 26.30
C GLY A 111 1.18 -11.71 27.27
N ILE A 112 -0.02 -12.29 27.22
CA ILE A 112 -1.20 -11.95 28.03
C ILE A 112 -0.87 -11.82 29.54
N VAL A 113 -0.02 -12.69 30.06
CA VAL A 113 0.37 -12.70 31.51
C VAL A 113 1.13 -11.42 31.88
N ARG A 114 2.04 -10.92 31.02
CA ARG A 114 2.79 -9.67 31.26
C ARG A 114 1.89 -8.45 31.20
N SER A 115 0.88 -8.48 30.34
CA SER A 115 -0.11 -7.40 30.17
C SER A 115 -0.98 -7.23 31.42
N VAL A 116 -1.39 -8.33 32.06
CA VAL A 116 -2.22 -8.32 33.27
C VAL A 116 -1.42 -7.82 34.50
N LEU A 117 -0.14 -8.18 34.60
CA LEU A 117 0.68 -7.88 35.80
C LEU A 117 1.30 -6.47 35.79
N ARG A 118 1.09 -5.63 34.76
CA ARG A 118 1.61 -4.27 34.63
C ARG A 118 3.08 -4.13 35.07
N THR A 119 3.93 -5.05 34.64
CA THR A 119 5.34 -5.11 35.01
C THR A 119 6.11 -3.85 34.58
N ARG A 120 7.27 -3.57 35.21
CA ARG A 120 8.15 -2.45 34.81
C ARG A 120 8.55 -2.56 33.33
N GLY A 121 8.75 -3.78 32.80
CA GLY A 121 9.04 -4.05 31.40
C GLY A 121 7.88 -3.62 30.48
N MET A 122 6.64 -3.93 30.84
CA MET A 122 5.46 -3.51 30.08
C MET A 122 5.30 -1.99 30.03
N ARG A 123 5.50 -1.29 31.15
CA ARG A 123 5.44 0.18 31.18
C ARG A 123 6.53 0.83 30.33
N ARG A 124 7.68 0.17 30.18
CA ARG A 124 8.74 0.62 29.29
C ARG A 124 8.32 0.41 27.82
N GLU A 125 7.85 -0.77 27.47
CA GLU A 125 7.36 -1.12 26.13
C GLU A 125 6.21 -0.18 25.70
N GLU A 126 5.24 0.09 26.58
CA GLU A 126 4.14 1.03 26.33
C GLU A 126 4.64 2.46 26.06
N ARG A 127 5.66 2.92 26.78
CA ARG A 127 6.28 4.23 26.52
C ARG A 127 7.02 4.27 25.18
N GLU A 128 7.71 3.20 24.83
CA GLU A 128 8.40 3.07 23.54
C GLU A 128 7.39 3.07 22.38
N ILE A 129 6.27 2.36 22.49
CA ILE A 129 5.17 2.36 21.52
C ILE A 129 4.51 3.75 21.44
N SER A 130 4.28 4.39 22.59
CA SER A 130 3.73 5.75 22.63
C SER A 130 4.64 6.75 21.93
N ALA A 131 5.95 6.69 22.17
CA ALA A 131 6.93 7.56 21.53
C ALA A 131 7.00 7.29 20.00
N LEU A 132 7.00 6.03 19.59
CA LEU A 132 6.94 5.66 18.17
C LEU A 132 5.67 6.20 17.51
N ALA A 133 4.51 6.09 18.16
CA ALA A 133 3.27 6.63 17.63
C ALA A 133 3.33 8.15 17.45
N GLU A 134 3.88 8.88 18.43
CA GLU A 134 4.08 10.33 18.34
C GLU A 134 5.05 10.70 17.22
N GLU A 135 6.15 9.97 17.06
CA GLU A 135 7.10 10.14 15.94
C GLU A 135 6.41 9.99 14.58
N LYS A 136 5.63 8.90 14.39
CA LYS A 136 4.94 8.67 13.12
C LYS A 136 3.85 9.72 12.87
N LEU A 137 3.14 10.16 13.90
CA LEU A 137 2.14 11.23 13.78
C LEU A 137 2.77 12.60 13.50
N ALA A 138 3.96 12.87 14.02
CA ALA A 138 4.67 14.12 13.77
C ALA A 138 4.98 14.34 12.28
N PHE A 139 5.21 13.27 11.52
CA PHE A 139 5.41 13.31 10.07
C PHE A 139 4.25 14.00 9.31
N PHE A 140 3.03 13.91 9.83
CA PHE A 140 1.84 14.53 9.24
C PHE A 140 1.59 15.98 9.71
N GLY A 141 2.50 16.55 10.51
CA GLY A 141 2.44 17.92 10.98
C GLY A 141 1.11 18.23 11.66
N GLN A 142 0.60 19.45 11.44
CA GLN A 142 -0.66 19.93 12.06
C GLN A 142 -1.90 19.10 11.71
N ARG A 143 -1.82 18.23 10.69
CA ARG A 143 -2.96 17.39 10.27
C ARG A 143 -3.26 16.28 11.29
N LEU A 144 -2.25 15.72 11.97
CA LEU A 144 -2.42 14.64 12.96
C LEU A 144 -1.63 14.86 14.28
N ALA A 145 -0.71 15.82 14.36
CA ALA A 145 0.14 16.03 15.53
C ALA A 145 -0.46 16.99 16.57
N GLY A 146 0.18 17.05 17.73
CA GLY A 146 -0.16 17.95 18.82
C GLY A 146 -1.49 17.58 19.49
N TYR A 147 -2.39 18.56 19.66
CA TYR A 147 -3.68 18.37 20.32
C TYR A 147 -4.58 17.33 19.66
N ARG A 148 -4.29 16.96 18.42
CA ARG A 148 -5.05 15.95 17.69
C ARG A 148 -4.77 14.52 18.17
N HIS A 149 -3.68 14.29 18.90
CA HIS A 149 -3.35 12.97 19.43
C HIS A 149 -4.49 12.37 20.28
N ASP A 150 -5.16 13.23 21.07
CA ASP A 150 -6.23 12.84 21.97
C ASP A 150 -7.63 12.92 21.34
N GLN A 151 -7.73 13.40 20.09
CA GLN A 151 -8.99 13.39 19.35
C GLN A 151 -9.36 11.97 18.95
N GLN A 152 -10.63 11.64 19.06
CA GLN A 152 -11.14 10.35 18.57
C GLN A 152 -11.18 10.34 17.04
N ALA A 153 -10.82 9.20 16.44
CA ALA A 153 -10.67 9.08 14.98
C ALA A 153 -11.97 9.39 14.22
N TYR A 154 -13.15 9.17 14.82
CA TYR A 154 -14.42 9.52 14.18
C TYR A 154 -14.61 11.04 13.97
N SER A 155 -13.92 11.89 14.72
CA SER A 155 -14.01 13.35 14.61
C SER A 155 -13.15 13.94 13.48
N LEU A 156 -12.27 13.13 12.90
CA LEU A 156 -11.41 13.54 11.80
C LEU A 156 -12.19 13.65 10.47
N SER A 157 -11.79 14.60 9.61
CA SER A 157 -12.21 14.61 8.21
C SER A 157 -11.77 13.34 7.49
N TYR A 158 -12.39 13.03 6.35
CA TYR A 158 -12.05 11.84 5.55
C TYR A 158 -10.56 11.82 5.17
N ALA A 159 -10.02 12.92 4.67
CA ALA A 159 -8.62 13.04 4.30
C ALA A 159 -7.68 12.82 5.51
N ASN A 160 -8.03 13.32 6.70
CA ASN A 160 -7.23 13.07 7.90
C ASN A 160 -7.36 11.63 8.41
N ARG A 161 -8.49 10.98 8.21
CA ARG A 161 -8.61 9.53 8.48
C ARG A 161 -7.72 8.72 7.54
N ARG A 162 -7.61 9.08 6.26
CA ARG A 162 -6.69 8.44 5.31
C ARG A 162 -5.24 8.63 5.75
N ARG A 163 -4.85 9.84 6.17
CA ARG A 163 -3.52 10.09 6.74
C ARG A 163 -3.25 9.25 7.99
N LEU A 164 -4.25 9.09 8.87
CA LEU A 164 -4.14 8.24 10.04
C LEU A 164 -3.95 6.76 9.67
N GLU A 165 -4.61 6.27 8.63
CA GLU A 165 -4.41 4.91 8.13
C GLU A 165 -2.97 4.69 7.63
N ILE A 166 -2.40 5.67 6.93
CA ILE A 166 -0.98 5.63 6.50
C ILE A 166 -0.06 5.66 7.73
N ALA A 167 -0.33 6.53 8.72
CA ALA A 167 0.45 6.58 9.97
C ALA A 167 0.45 5.23 10.71
N ARG A 168 -0.68 4.52 10.71
CA ARG A 168 -0.78 3.17 11.25
C ARG A 168 0.09 2.17 10.47
N ALA A 169 0.08 2.24 9.15
CA ALA A 169 0.94 1.40 8.31
C ALA A 169 2.43 1.67 8.60
N MET A 170 2.83 2.94 8.73
CA MET A 170 4.21 3.32 9.11
C MET A 170 4.63 2.74 10.47
N ALA A 171 3.71 2.67 11.43
CA ALA A 171 4.01 2.17 12.79
C ALA A 171 4.22 0.65 12.86
N THR A 172 3.97 -0.09 11.78
CA THR A 172 4.26 -1.52 11.69
C THR A 172 5.70 -1.84 11.30
N ASN A 173 6.63 -0.89 11.38
CA ASN A 173 8.02 -1.05 10.95
C ASN A 173 8.15 -1.57 9.50
N ALA A 174 7.26 -1.10 8.62
CA ALA A 174 7.25 -1.47 7.22
C ALA A 174 8.47 -0.89 6.49
N ARG A 175 8.93 -1.59 5.45
CA ARG A 175 9.86 -1.09 4.43
C ARG A 175 9.13 -0.86 3.10
N LEU A 176 8.06 -1.61 2.87
CA LEU A 176 7.18 -1.49 1.71
C LEU A 176 5.78 -1.12 2.17
N LEU A 177 5.25 -0.02 1.65
CA LEU A 177 3.86 0.39 1.83
C LEU A 177 3.06 0.05 0.56
N LEU A 178 1.96 -0.67 0.74
CA LEU A 178 0.97 -0.91 -0.29
C LEU A 178 -0.19 0.07 -0.07
N LEU A 179 -0.35 1.04 -0.95
CA LEU A 179 -1.39 2.07 -0.87
C LEU A 179 -2.50 1.79 -1.88
N ASP A 180 -3.70 1.54 -1.38
CA ASP A 180 -4.87 1.16 -2.18
C ASP A 180 -5.78 2.38 -2.36
N GLU A 181 -5.72 3.03 -3.52
CA GLU A 181 -6.45 4.24 -3.89
C GLU A 181 -6.38 5.34 -2.80
N PRO A 182 -5.18 5.82 -2.45
CA PRO A 182 -5.00 6.75 -1.33
C PRO A 182 -5.69 8.10 -1.53
N ALA A 183 -5.93 8.54 -2.77
CA ALA A 183 -6.59 9.79 -3.10
C ALA A 183 -8.11 9.67 -3.34
N ALA A 184 -8.67 8.45 -3.30
CA ALA A 184 -10.07 8.23 -3.61
C ALA A 184 -11.02 9.04 -2.70
N GLY A 185 -11.98 9.73 -3.32
CA GLY A 185 -13.00 10.52 -2.61
C GLY A 185 -12.51 11.85 -2.03
N MET A 186 -11.32 12.30 -2.40
CA MET A 186 -10.75 13.60 -2.01
C MET A 186 -11.10 14.69 -3.02
N ASN A 187 -11.17 15.94 -2.55
CA ASN A 187 -11.23 17.08 -3.44
C ASN A 187 -9.84 17.41 -4.03
N PRO A 188 -9.73 18.24 -5.11
CA PRO A 188 -8.45 18.48 -5.78
C PRO A 188 -7.33 18.99 -4.86
N HIS A 189 -7.65 19.81 -3.85
CA HIS A 189 -6.66 20.28 -2.89
C HIS A 189 -6.16 19.14 -1.97
N GLU A 190 -7.07 18.31 -1.47
CA GLU A 190 -6.73 17.15 -0.64
C GLU A 190 -5.95 16.11 -1.44
N THR A 191 -6.30 15.90 -2.72
CA THR A 191 -5.56 15.05 -3.66
C THR A 191 -4.12 15.54 -3.81
N HIS A 192 -3.91 16.84 -4.03
CA HIS A 192 -2.57 17.41 -4.12
C HIS A 192 -1.77 17.20 -2.83
N GLU A 193 -2.37 17.46 -1.66
CA GLU A 193 -1.71 17.24 -0.37
C GLU A 193 -1.33 15.77 -0.13
N ILE A 194 -2.15 14.80 -0.55
CA ILE A 194 -1.82 13.37 -0.40
C ILE A 194 -0.75 12.94 -1.38
N THR A 195 -0.75 13.50 -2.59
CA THR A 195 0.29 13.29 -3.60
C THR A 195 1.65 13.73 -3.06
N GLU A 196 1.75 14.95 -2.55
CA GLU A 196 2.98 15.44 -1.90
C GLU A 196 3.39 14.58 -0.70
N LEU A 197 2.42 14.14 0.11
CA LEU A 197 2.68 13.27 1.25
C LEU A 197 3.31 11.93 0.83
N ILE A 198 2.80 11.31 -0.24
CA ILE A 198 3.34 10.05 -0.76
C ILE A 198 4.78 10.23 -1.24
N GLY A 199 5.08 11.33 -1.94
CA GLY A 199 6.47 11.68 -2.31
C GLY A 199 7.37 11.79 -1.07
N LYS A 200 6.93 12.50 -0.02
CA LYS A 200 7.69 12.63 1.24
C LYS A 200 7.89 11.29 1.97
N LEU A 201 6.96 10.37 1.90
CA LEU A 201 7.13 9.03 2.47
C LEU A 201 8.32 8.29 1.86
N ARG A 202 8.59 8.47 0.56
CA ARG A 202 9.80 7.96 -0.09
C ARG A 202 11.02 8.79 0.27
N ASP A 203 10.98 10.10 0.06
CA ASP A 203 12.16 10.98 0.06
C ASP A 203 12.68 11.27 1.47
N GLU A 204 11.78 11.49 2.44
CA GLU A 204 12.14 11.88 3.80
C GLU A 204 12.10 10.70 4.78
N ALA A 205 11.14 9.77 4.59
CA ALA A 205 10.95 8.64 5.51
C ALA A 205 11.51 7.31 4.97
N GLY A 206 11.99 7.27 3.71
CA GLY A 206 12.72 6.14 3.15
C GLY A 206 11.88 4.91 2.81
N TYR A 207 10.56 5.06 2.65
CA TYR A 207 9.70 3.94 2.28
C TYR A 207 9.80 3.63 0.78
N SER A 208 9.72 2.34 0.43
CA SER A 208 9.34 1.90 -0.91
C SER A 208 7.82 1.78 -0.97
N ILE A 209 7.22 2.11 -2.10
CA ILE A 209 5.77 2.22 -2.20
C ILE A 209 5.28 1.50 -3.46
N LEU A 210 4.29 0.62 -3.31
CA LEU A 210 3.50 0.12 -4.41
C LEU A 210 2.09 0.68 -4.25
N VAL A 211 1.62 1.47 -5.21
CA VAL A 211 0.34 2.15 -5.13
C VAL A 211 -0.60 1.70 -6.24
N ILE A 212 -1.85 1.45 -5.91
CA ILE A 212 -2.94 1.34 -6.89
C ILE A 212 -3.64 2.68 -6.93
N GLU A 213 -3.72 3.28 -8.10
CA GLU A 213 -4.43 4.53 -8.34
C GLU A 213 -5.11 4.52 -9.71
N HIS A 214 -6.16 5.33 -9.80
CA HIS A 214 -6.90 5.56 -11.04
C HIS A 214 -6.92 7.04 -11.44
N ASP A 215 -6.51 7.94 -10.55
CA ASP A 215 -6.29 9.35 -10.86
C ASP A 215 -4.91 9.53 -11.50
N MET A 216 -4.90 9.82 -12.80
CA MET A 216 -3.67 9.94 -13.58
C MET A 216 -2.79 11.12 -13.13
N HIS A 217 -3.37 12.18 -12.55
CA HIS A 217 -2.58 13.29 -12.00
C HIS A 217 -1.80 12.87 -10.75
N VAL A 218 -2.38 12.00 -9.93
CA VAL A 218 -1.68 11.42 -8.79
C VAL A 218 -0.56 10.52 -9.27
N VAL A 219 -0.86 9.62 -10.21
CA VAL A 219 0.13 8.69 -10.79
C VAL A 219 1.31 9.45 -11.39
N GLU A 220 1.05 10.48 -12.21
CA GLU A 220 2.08 11.35 -12.80
C GLU A 220 2.94 12.02 -11.72
N GLY A 221 2.29 12.52 -10.66
CA GLY A 221 2.95 13.32 -9.63
C GLY A 221 3.85 12.54 -8.66
N ILE A 222 3.69 11.21 -8.55
CA ILE A 222 4.42 10.41 -7.55
C ILE A 222 5.30 9.31 -8.12
N SER A 223 4.99 8.80 -9.33
CA SER A 223 5.55 7.51 -9.79
C SER A 223 6.94 7.65 -10.37
N ASP A 224 7.85 6.82 -9.90
CA ASP A 224 9.13 6.60 -10.58
C ASP A 224 8.93 5.66 -11.78
N ARG A 225 7.97 4.73 -11.65
CA ARG A 225 7.61 3.76 -12.68
C ARG A 225 6.12 3.38 -12.57
N VAL A 226 5.50 3.15 -13.71
CA VAL A 226 4.10 2.79 -13.84
C VAL A 226 3.99 1.42 -14.51
N ILE A 227 3.08 0.59 -13.99
CA ILE A 227 2.73 -0.72 -14.53
C ILE A 227 1.25 -0.69 -14.86
N ALA A 228 0.90 -0.97 -16.11
CA ALA A 228 -0.48 -1.10 -16.53
C ALA A 228 -0.90 -2.57 -16.60
N LEU A 229 -2.01 -2.87 -15.94
CA LEU A 229 -2.65 -4.19 -15.96
C LEU A 229 -3.96 -4.12 -16.73
N ASP A 230 -4.22 -5.15 -17.54
CA ASP A 230 -5.53 -5.41 -18.13
C ASP A 230 -5.80 -6.91 -18.16
N HIS A 231 -7.00 -7.32 -17.72
CA HIS A 231 -7.43 -8.74 -17.64
C HIS A 231 -6.37 -9.68 -17.02
N GLY A 232 -5.67 -9.20 -15.98
CA GLY A 232 -4.65 -9.97 -15.25
C GLY A 232 -3.29 -10.05 -15.93
N LEU A 233 -3.10 -9.37 -17.05
CA LEU A 233 -1.84 -9.29 -17.80
C LEU A 233 -1.18 -7.92 -17.61
N LYS A 234 0.14 -7.89 -17.55
CA LYS A 234 0.90 -6.66 -17.67
C LYS A 234 0.99 -6.25 -19.13
N ILE A 235 0.35 -5.14 -19.49
CA ILE A 235 0.26 -4.65 -20.88
C ILE A 235 1.28 -3.55 -21.19
N ALA A 236 1.76 -2.84 -20.18
CA ALA A 236 2.83 -1.85 -20.32
C ALA A 236 3.57 -1.66 -19.00
N GLU A 237 4.83 -1.20 -19.08
CA GLU A 237 5.66 -0.81 -17.95
C GLU A 237 6.68 0.23 -18.42
N GLY A 238 6.86 1.32 -17.66
CA GLY A 238 7.79 2.39 -17.99
C GLY A 238 7.54 3.65 -17.18
N SER A 239 8.00 4.80 -17.66
CA SER A 239 7.62 6.11 -17.14
C SER A 239 6.13 6.38 -17.34
N PHE A 240 5.59 7.37 -16.62
CA PHE A 240 4.18 7.75 -16.80
C PHE A 240 3.85 8.07 -18.26
N ASP A 241 4.66 8.87 -18.93
CA ASP A 241 4.44 9.30 -20.32
C ASP A 241 4.43 8.11 -21.29
N GLU A 242 5.38 7.17 -21.12
CA GLU A 242 5.46 5.96 -21.96
C GLU A 242 4.22 5.08 -21.79
N VAL A 243 3.76 4.90 -20.55
CA VAL A 243 2.61 4.05 -20.25
C VAL A 243 1.30 4.73 -20.63
N ALA A 244 1.14 6.03 -20.34
CA ALA A 244 -0.09 6.77 -20.65
C ALA A 244 -0.39 6.88 -22.15
N THR A 245 0.67 6.86 -22.98
CA THR A 245 0.56 6.93 -24.46
C THR A 245 0.62 5.55 -25.14
N HIS A 246 0.80 4.48 -24.34
CA HIS A 246 0.93 3.13 -24.90
C HIS A 246 -0.41 2.65 -25.53
N PRO A 247 -0.43 2.17 -26.79
CA PRO A 247 -1.67 1.83 -27.49
C PRO A 247 -2.58 0.87 -26.73
N LEU A 248 -2.03 -0.19 -26.15
CA LEU A 248 -2.81 -1.18 -25.37
C LEU A 248 -3.42 -0.56 -24.10
N VAL A 249 -2.76 0.43 -23.48
CA VAL A 249 -3.28 1.13 -22.30
C VAL A 249 -4.44 2.03 -22.71
N VAL A 250 -4.27 2.79 -23.79
CA VAL A 250 -5.34 3.64 -24.34
C VAL A 250 -6.55 2.79 -24.71
N GLU A 251 -6.35 1.65 -25.39
CA GLU A 251 -7.40 0.71 -25.74
C GLU A 251 -8.13 0.17 -24.50
N ALA A 252 -7.39 -0.27 -23.48
CA ALA A 252 -7.96 -0.81 -22.25
C ALA A 252 -8.86 0.20 -21.49
N TYR A 253 -8.52 1.49 -21.52
CA TYR A 253 -9.32 2.54 -20.88
C TYR A 253 -10.48 3.06 -21.72
N LEU A 254 -10.33 3.13 -23.05
CA LEU A 254 -11.38 3.62 -23.95
C LEU A 254 -12.35 2.53 -24.38
N GLY A 255 -12.01 1.26 -24.20
CA GLY A 255 -12.83 0.12 -24.63
C GLY A 255 -12.96 0.01 -26.16
N VAL A 256 -12.16 0.73 -26.92
CA VAL A 256 -12.12 0.69 -28.38
C VAL A 256 -11.01 -0.26 -28.77
N ARG A 257 -11.36 -1.49 -29.17
CA ARG A 257 -10.39 -2.30 -29.92
C ARG A 257 -10.03 -1.53 -31.18
N ALA A 258 -8.76 -1.20 -31.34
CA ALA A 258 -8.25 -0.80 -32.63
C ALA A 258 -8.58 -1.97 -33.59
N GLU A 259 -9.55 -1.78 -34.50
CA GLU A 259 -9.75 -2.69 -35.59
C GLU A 259 -8.39 -2.79 -36.28
N ALA A 260 -7.81 -3.99 -36.25
CA ALA A 260 -6.65 -4.27 -37.05
C ALA A 260 -7.03 -3.88 -38.48
N GLU A 261 -6.38 -2.87 -39.05
CA GLU A 261 -6.41 -2.61 -40.48
C GLU A 261 -5.97 -3.91 -41.17
N GLU A 262 -6.94 -4.70 -41.54
CA GLU A 262 -6.74 -5.72 -42.59
C GLU A 262 -6.36 -4.94 -43.84
N ALA A 263 -5.06 -4.85 -44.06
CA ALA A 263 -4.52 -4.42 -45.31
C ALA A 263 -4.97 -5.42 -46.38
N VAL A 264 -5.83 -4.95 -47.27
CA VAL A 264 -6.16 -5.58 -48.56
C VAL A 264 -4.91 -5.61 -49.44
#